data_36e5e6b26cd06d5ab785e221a9e0d8bc
#
_entry.id   36e5e6b26cd06d5ab785e221a9e0d8bc
#
_cell.length_a   1.000
_cell.length_b   1.000
_cell.length_c   1.000
_cell.angle_alpha   90.00
_cell.angle_beta   90.00
_cell.angle_gamma   90.00
#
_symmetry.space_group_name_H-M   'P 1'
#
loop_
_entity.id
_entity.type
_entity.pdbx_description
1 polymer ?
#
loop_
_entity_poly.entity_id
_entity_poly.type
_entity_poly.pdbx_seq_one_letter_code
_entity_poly.pdbx_strand_id
1 'polypeptide(L)'
;MSASVASAQPKSGFRAFKNSDKPDEVRRSNLSAAKAVSDAIRTSLGPKGMDKMIQTSSGEVVITNDGATILKHMAIVHPAARMLVDLSQAQDVEAGDGTTSVVVLAGSLLGVAEKLLSKGIHPTMIAESFQRAAIKSVEYLNEISTPVDLSDRDSLLRAATTSLSSKVVSQYSSVLAPIAVDSVLRLVDPVSYTHLRAHET
;
A
#
# COMPACT_ATOMS: atom_id res chain seq x y z
N MET A 1 -42.51 13.09 -61.01
CA MET A 1 -41.68 11.88 -60.79
C MET A 1 -40.40 12.31 -60.12
N SER A 2 -40.37 12.31 -58.79
CA SER A 2 -39.24 12.70 -58.00
C SER A 2 -38.61 11.46 -57.40
N ALA A 3 -37.38 11.16 -57.79
CA ALA A 3 -36.59 10.05 -57.24
C ALA A 3 -35.94 10.47 -55.93
N SER A 4 -36.34 9.79 -54.86
CA SER A 4 -35.74 9.93 -53.54
C SER A 4 -34.36 9.28 -53.53
N VAL A 5 -33.32 10.08 -53.33
CA VAL A 5 -31.94 9.61 -53.07
C VAL A 5 -31.82 9.30 -51.59
N ALA A 6 -31.77 8.03 -51.25
CA ALA A 6 -31.48 7.57 -49.92
C ALA A 6 -29.99 7.81 -49.60
N SER A 7 -29.73 8.71 -48.68
CA SER A 7 -28.39 8.94 -48.14
C SER A 7 -28.00 7.81 -47.19
N ALA A 8 -27.06 6.95 -47.60
CA ALA A 8 -26.43 5.96 -46.76
C ALA A 8 -25.51 6.65 -45.75
N GLN A 9 -25.89 6.60 -44.49
CA GLN A 9 -25.01 7.00 -43.41
C GLN A 9 -23.82 6.03 -43.28
N PRO A 10 -22.58 6.48 -43.12
CA PRO A 10 -21.46 5.62 -42.87
C PRO A 10 -21.57 5.05 -41.44
N LYS A 11 -21.70 3.73 -41.35
CA LYS A 11 -21.58 2.99 -40.10
C LYS A 11 -20.18 3.29 -39.52
N SER A 12 -20.10 4.05 -38.45
CA SER A 12 -18.89 4.21 -37.65
C SER A 12 -18.55 2.85 -37.01
N GLY A 13 -17.81 2.05 -37.75
CA GLY A 13 -17.19 0.86 -37.21
C GLY A 13 -16.17 1.32 -36.16
N PHE A 14 -16.43 1.03 -34.91
CA PHE A 14 -15.40 1.04 -33.88
C PHE A 14 -14.29 0.09 -34.35
N ARG A 15 -13.28 0.65 -35.02
CA ARG A 15 -12.02 -0.06 -35.23
C ARG A 15 -11.37 -0.13 -33.86
N ALA A 16 -11.55 -1.23 -33.16
CA ALA A 16 -10.66 -1.61 -32.08
C ALA A 16 -9.26 -1.63 -32.69
N PHE A 17 -8.48 -0.58 -32.46
CA PHE A 17 -7.05 -0.60 -32.71
C PHE A 17 -6.52 -1.71 -31.80
N LYS A 18 -6.27 -2.87 -32.39
CA LYS A 18 -5.47 -3.90 -31.77
C LYS A 18 -4.05 -3.32 -31.76
N ASN A 19 -3.72 -2.57 -30.69
CA ASN A 19 -2.36 -2.16 -30.44
C ASN A 19 -1.55 -3.44 -30.42
N SER A 20 -0.73 -3.63 -31.43
CA SER A 20 0.22 -4.76 -31.51
C SER A 20 1.46 -4.47 -30.65
N ASP A 21 1.33 -3.56 -29.68
CA ASP A 21 2.35 -3.32 -28.69
C ASP A 21 2.62 -4.65 -28.02
N LYS A 22 3.84 -5.11 -28.21
CA LYS A 22 4.26 -6.43 -27.77
C LYS A 22 3.86 -6.59 -26.31
N PRO A 23 3.32 -7.72 -25.88
CA PRO A 23 2.93 -7.96 -24.50
C PRO A 23 4.00 -7.57 -23.47
N ASP A 24 5.25 -7.59 -23.90
CA ASP A 24 6.42 -7.20 -23.10
C ASP A 24 6.51 -5.69 -22.86
N GLU A 25 6.10 -4.85 -23.81
CA GLU A 25 6.09 -3.37 -23.62
C GLU A 25 5.03 -2.97 -22.61
N VAL A 26 3.84 -3.55 -22.71
CA VAL A 26 2.75 -3.32 -21.74
C VAL A 26 3.17 -3.77 -20.34
N ARG A 27 3.81 -4.93 -20.24
CA ARG A 27 4.30 -5.47 -18.99
C ARG A 27 5.38 -4.58 -18.37
N ARG A 28 6.33 -4.11 -19.16
CA ARG A 28 7.36 -3.15 -18.72
C ARG A 28 6.76 -1.83 -18.26
N SER A 29 5.79 -1.30 -19.01
CA SER A 29 5.08 -0.07 -18.63
C SER A 29 4.39 -0.22 -17.28
N ASN A 30 3.67 -1.33 -17.06
CA ASN A 30 3.01 -1.63 -15.80
C ASN A 30 4.01 -1.72 -14.63
N LEU A 31 5.12 -2.44 -14.81
CA LEU A 31 6.16 -2.58 -13.80
C LEU A 31 6.84 -1.23 -13.49
N SER A 32 7.15 -0.46 -14.52
CA SER A 32 7.77 0.86 -14.37
C SER A 32 6.87 1.83 -13.62
N ALA A 33 5.57 1.87 -13.95
CA ALA A 33 4.60 2.74 -13.28
C ALA A 33 4.42 2.37 -11.80
N ALA A 34 4.29 1.08 -11.48
CA ALA A 34 4.18 0.62 -10.10
C ALA A 34 5.46 0.93 -9.30
N LYS A 35 6.63 0.66 -9.89
CA LYS A 35 7.91 0.95 -9.26
C LYS A 35 8.10 2.45 -8.99
N ALA A 36 7.70 3.32 -9.92
CA ALA A 36 7.79 4.77 -9.74
C ALA A 36 7.00 5.25 -8.50
N VAL A 37 5.82 4.69 -8.26
CA VAL A 37 5.02 4.99 -7.05
C VAL A 37 5.74 4.52 -5.79
N SER A 38 6.27 3.29 -5.78
CA SER A 38 7.04 2.77 -4.65
C SER A 38 8.28 3.62 -4.35
N ASP A 39 9.02 4.03 -5.39
CA ASP A 39 10.22 4.85 -5.23
C ASP A 39 9.87 6.27 -4.73
N ALA A 40 8.72 6.81 -5.14
CA ALA A 40 8.25 8.11 -4.68
C ALA A 40 8.01 8.17 -3.17
N ILE A 41 7.51 7.08 -2.55
CA ILE A 41 7.25 7.04 -1.11
C ILE A 41 8.40 6.45 -0.29
N ARG A 42 9.38 5.83 -0.92
CA ARG A 42 10.51 5.16 -0.24
C ARG A 42 11.22 6.04 0.77
N THR A 43 11.36 7.33 0.46
CA THR A 43 12.05 8.30 1.34
C THR A 43 11.26 8.67 2.59
N SER A 44 9.97 8.32 2.69
CA SER A 44 9.16 8.51 3.90
C SER A 44 9.18 7.28 4.82
N LEU A 45 9.86 6.19 4.43
CA LEU A 45 9.93 4.96 5.21
C LEU A 45 10.80 5.09 6.45
N GLY A 46 10.30 4.59 7.57
CA GLY A 46 11.04 4.41 8.82
C GLY A 46 11.13 5.67 9.69
N PRO A 47 11.83 5.56 10.85
CA PRO A 47 11.87 6.62 11.86
C PRO A 47 12.61 7.88 11.40
N LYS A 48 13.50 7.75 10.42
CA LYS A 48 14.20 8.88 9.76
C LYS A 48 13.57 9.27 8.44
N GLY A 49 12.36 8.77 8.14
CA GLY A 49 11.63 9.11 6.93
C GLY A 49 11.32 10.60 6.85
N MET A 50 11.42 11.15 5.64
CA MET A 50 11.13 12.55 5.38
C MET A 50 9.65 12.75 5.07
N ASP A 51 9.12 13.88 5.52
CA ASP A 51 7.76 14.29 5.16
C ASP A 51 7.66 14.64 3.68
N LYS A 52 6.51 14.38 3.09
CA LYS A 52 6.16 14.76 1.73
C LYS A 52 5.21 15.93 1.76
N MET A 53 5.48 16.92 0.93
CA MET A 53 4.55 18.01 0.66
C MET A 53 3.77 17.67 -0.61
N ILE A 54 2.46 17.62 -0.50
CA ILE A 54 1.55 17.27 -1.58
C ILE A 54 0.54 18.39 -1.74
N GLN A 55 0.36 18.84 -2.95
CA GLN A 55 -0.73 19.75 -3.28
C GLN A 55 -1.91 18.92 -3.78
N THR A 56 -3.05 19.06 -3.10
CA THR A 56 -4.30 18.39 -3.47
C THR A 56 -4.93 19.07 -4.70
N SER A 57 -5.89 18.41 -5.33
CA SER A 57 -6.65 18.97 -6.45
C SER A 57 -7.45 20.23 -6.07
N SER A 58 -7.75 20.43 -4.77
CA SER A 58 -8.37 21.64 -4.23
C SER A 58 -7.40 22.82 -4.03
N GLY A 59 -6.09 22.59 -4.24
CA GLY A 59 -5.05 23.60 -4.03
C GLY A 59 -4.51 23.65 -2.60
N GLU A 60 -5.02 22.84 -1.70
CA GLU A 60 -4.50 22.71 -0.33
C GLU A 60 -3.16 21.98 -0.30
N VAL A 61 -2.30 22.36 0.62
CA VAL A 61 -1.00 21.72 0.83
C VAL A 61 -1.09 20.81 2.05
N VAL A 62 -0.83 19.53 1.85
CA VAL A 62 -0.74 18.51 2.91
C VAL A 62 0.72 18.13 3.09
N ILE A 63 1.21 18.21 4.33
CA ILE A 63 2.55 17.74 4.70
C ILE A 63 2.36 16.51 5.59
N THR A 64 2.83 15.37 5.10
CA THR A 64 2.70 14.09 5.80
C THR A 64 3.81 13.13 5.42
N ASN A 65 4.04 12.14 6.26
CA ASN A 65 4.94 11.03 5.96
C ASN A 65 4.22 9.67 5.97
N ASP A 66 2.91 9.67 6.22
CA ASP A 66 2.11 8.48 6.16
C ASP A 66 1.88 8.03 4.71
N GLY A 67 2.24 6.76 4.41
CA GLY A 67 2.18 6.22 3.06
C GLY A 67 0.78 6.19 2.48
N ALA A 68 -0.23 5.83 3.26
CA ALA A 68 -1.62 5.78 2.80
C ALA A 68 -2.11 7.19 2.43
N THR A 69 -1.88 8.17 3.30
CA THR A 69 -2.25 9.57 3.06
C THR A 69 -1.51 10.15 1.85
N ILE A 70 -0.20 9.90 1.72
CA ILE A 70 0.59 10.34 0.57
C ILE A 70 -0.02 9.81 -0.73
N LEU A 71 -0.24 8.50 -0.79
CA LEU A 71 -0.71 7.84 -2.00
C LEU A 71 -2.16 8.22 -2.36
N LYS A 72 -3.00 8.44 -1.36
CA LYS A 72 -4.38 8.89 -1.54
C LYS A 72 -4.46 10.26 -2.21
N HIS A 73 -3.54 11.17 -1.87
CA HIS A 73 -3.51 12.53 -2.42
C HIS A 73 -2.68 12.66 -3.70
N MET A 74 -1.89 11.65 -4.06
CA MET A 74 -1.17 11.63 -5.34
C MET A 74 -2.14 11.40 -6.50
N ALA A 75 -2.05 12.23 -7.54
CA ALA A 75 -2.84 12.07 -8.77
C ALA A 75 -2.30 10.93 -9.64
N ILE A 76 -2.60 9.69 -9.25
CA ILE A 76 -2.13 8.49 -9.94
C ILE A 76 -3.18 8.03 -10.95
N VAL A 77 -2.82 8.07 -12.24
CA VAL A 77 -3.70 7.71 -13.35
C VAL A 77 -3.48 6.27 -13.82
N HIS A 78 -2.24 5.77 -13.74
CA HIS A 78 -1.89 4.46 -14.29
C HIS A 78 -2.51 3.31 -13.48
N PRO A 79 -3.23 2.35 -14.11
CA PRO A 79 -3.96 1.30 -13.39
C PRO A 79 -3.06 0.44 -12.47
N ALA A 80 -1.90 -0.01 -12.95
CA ALA A 80 -0.98 -0.82 -12.16
C ALA A 80 -0.41 -0.04 -10.96
N ALA A 81 -0.16 1.26 -11.11
CA ALA A 81 0.26 2.11 -10.01
C ALA A 81 -0.86 2.33 -8.99
N ARG A 82 -2.11 2.39 -9.45
CA ARG A 82 -3.29 2.52 -8.58
C ARG A 82 -3.49 1.29 -7.69
N MET A 83 -3.17 0.09 -8.18
CA MET A 83 -3.19 -1.12 -7.33
C MET A 83 -2.27 -1.01 -6.11
N LEU A 84 -1.16 -0.28 -6.19
CA LEU A 84 -0.30 -0.03 -5.02
C LEU A 84 -0.92 0.97 -4.03
N VAL A 85 -1.74 1.91 -4.53
CA VAL A 85 -2.53 2.79 -3.65
C VAL A 85 -3.56 1.97 -2.89
N ASP A 86 -4.31 1.14 -3.59
CA ASP A 86 -5.33 0.25 -3.01
C ASP A 86 -4.69 -0.71 -2.00
N LEU A 87 -3.50 -1.25 -2.30
CA LEU A 87 -2.72 -2.08 -1.38
C LEU A 87 -2.37 -1.33 -0.08
N SER A 88 -1.92 -0.08 -0.19
CA SER A 88 -1.60 0.75 0.99
C SER A 88 -2.84 1.04 1.83
N GLN A 89 -3.98 1.33 1.19
CA GLN A 89 -5.24 1.58 1.87
C GLN A 89 -5.78 0.31 2.55
N ALA A 90 -5.68 -0.84 1.90
CA ALA A 90 -6.05 -2.11 2.51
C ALA A 90 -5.21 -2.41 3.76
N GLN A 91 -3.90 -2.14 3.70
CA GLN A 91 -3.01 -2.29 4.85
C GLN A 91 -3.39 -1.34 6.00
N ASP A 92 -3.81 -0.11 5.67
CA ASP A 92 -4.26 0.88 6.65
C ASP A 92 -5.53 0.43 7.38
N VAL A 93 -6.49 -0.11 6.65
CA VAL A 93 -7.75 -0.64 7.22
C VAL A 93 -7.49 -1.88 8.07
N GLU A 94 -6.69 -2.84 7.59
CA GLU A 94 -6.49 -4.12 8.25
C GLU A 94 -5.57 -4.04 9.48
N ALA A 95 -4.49 -3.28 9.40
CA ALA A 95 -3.46 -3.23 10.43
C ALA A 95 -3.22 -1.83 11.03
N GLY A 96 -3.60 -0.76 10.33
CA GLY A 96 -3.35 0.62 10.76
C GLY A 96 -1.88 1.03 10.75
N ASP A 97 -0.97 0.16 10.31
CA ASP A 97 0.48 0.40 10.25
C ASP A 97 1.11 -0.33 9.07
N GLY A 98 2.33 0.09 8.71
CA GLY A 98 3.08 -0.52 7.62
C GLY A 98 2.62 -0.13 6.21
N THR A 99 1.80 0.89 6.05
CA THR A 99 1.26 1.38 4.78
C THR A 99 2.35 1.74 3.77
N THR A 100 3.42 2.38 4.22
CA THR A 100 4.61 2.66 3.40
C THR A 100 5.42 1.39 3.14
N SER A 101 5.59 0.55 4.15
CA SER A 101 6.41 -0.67 4.09
C SER A 101 5.90 -1.65 3.07
N VAL A 102 4.59 -1.89 3.02
CA VAL A 102 3.97 -2.84 2.09
C VAL A 102 4.15 -2.42 0.63
N VAL A 103 4.05 -1.12 0.33
CA VAL A 103 4.24 -0.60 -1.03
C VAL A 103 5.71 -0.61 -1.44
N VAL A 104 6.62 -0.28 -0.53
CA VAL A 104 8.07 -0.36 -0.79
C VAL A 104 8.51 -1.81 -1.02
N LEU A 105 7.96 -2.75 -0.25
CA LEU A 105 8.21 -4.19 -0.43
C LEU A 105 7.67 -4.66 -1.79
N ALA A 106 6.43 -4.31 -2.13
CA ALA A 106 5.82 -4.64 -3.43
C ALA A 106 6.65 -4.09 -4.60
N GLY A 107 7.08 -2.83 -4.54
CA GLY A 107 7.95 -2.24 -5.56
C GLY A 107 9.31 -2.93 -5.68
N SER A 108 9.87 -3.37 -4.55
CA SER A 108 11.13 -4.12 -4.54
C SER A 108 10.97 -5.50 -5.18
N LEU A 109 9.88 -6.22 -4.87
CA LEU A 109 9.54 -7.50 -5.49
C LEU A 109 9.30 -7.36 -7.00
N LEU A 110 8.59 -6.31 -7.43
CA LEU A 110 8.39 -6.00 -8.85
C LEU A 110 9.72 -5.70 -9.56
N GLY A 111 10.64 -5.02 -8.90
CA GLY A 111 11.99 -4.78 -9.43
C GLY A 111 12.80 -6.07 -9.60
N VAL A 112 12.65 -7.05 -8.71
CA VAL A 112 13.25 -8.38 -8.86
C VAL A 112 12.56 -9.16 -9.97
N ALA A 113 11.22 -9.10 -10.04
CA ALA A 113 10.45 -9.75 -11.10
C ALA A 113 10.85 -9.24 -12.49
N GLU A 114 11.07 -7.95 -12.66
CA GLU A 114 11.56 -7.36 -13.91
C GLU A 114 12.90 -7.98 -14.36
N LYS A 115 13.83 -8.15 -13.41
CA LYS A 115 15.13 -8.79 -13.68
C LYS A 115 15.00 -10.27 -14.05
N LEU A 116 14.06 -10.99 -13.43
CA LEU A 116 13.82 -12.40 -13.72
C LEU A 116 13.14 -12.58 -15.08
N LEU A 117 12.19 -11.70 -15.41
CA LEU A 117 11.54 -11.67 -16.73
C LEU A 117 12.54 -11.40 -17.84
N SER A 118 13.49 -10.48 -17.63
CA SER A 118 14.55 -10.19 -18.62
C SER A 118 15.51 -11.37 -18.85
N LYS A 119 15.59 -12.31 -17.89
CA LYS A 119 16.31 -13.58 -18.02
C LYS A 119 15.48 -14.69 -18.68
N GLY A 120 14.26 -14.40 -19.11
CA GLY A 120 13.38 -15.34 -19.79
C GLY A 120 12.58 -16.25 -18.85
N ILE A 121 12.54 -15.98 -17.56
CA ILE A 121 11.73 -16.76 -16.61
C ILE A 121 10.24 -16.38 -16.80
N HIS A 122 9.40 -17.40 -16.89
CA HIS A 122 7.97 -17.19 -17.13
C HIS A 122 7.27 -16.48 -15.94
N PRO A 123 6.38 -15.51 -16.18
CA PRO A 123 5.71 -14.76 -15.12
C PRO A 123 4.98 -15.64 -14.08
N THR A 124 4.36 -16.72 -14.52
CA THR A 124 3.63 -17.64 -13.62
C THR A 124 4.59 -18.28 -12.60
N MET A 125 5.78 -18.71 -13.03
CA MET A 125 6.77 -19.29 -12.11
C MET A 125 7.26 -18.28 -11.08
N ILE A 126 7.39 -17.00 -11.46
CA ILE A 126 7.76 -15.93 -10.54
C ILE A 126 6.64 -15.74 -9.51
N ALA A 127 5.39 -15.67 -9.96
CA ALA A 127 4.23 -15.50 -9.09
C ALA A 127 4.08 -16.65 -8.10
N GLU A 128 4.17 -17.90 -8.56
CA GLU A 128 4.12 -19.09 -7.70
C GLU A 128 5.26 -19.12 -6.67
N SER A 129 6.45 -18.68 -7.08
CA SER A 129 7.61 -18.60 -6.19
C SER A 129 7.39 -17.53 -5.10
N PHE A 130 6.80 -16.39 -5.45
CA PHE A 130 6.45 -15.36 -4.47
C PHE A 130 5.37 -15.83 -3.49
N GLN A 131 4.35 -16.56 -3.97
CA GLN A 131 3.33 -17.13 -3.08
C GLN A 131 3.93 -18.13 -2.10
N ARG A 132 4.80 -19.03 -2.55
CA ARG A 132 5.51 -19.96 -1.67
C ARG A 132 6.40 -19.24 -0.67
N ALA A 133 7.09 -18.19 -1.10
CA ALA A 133 7.91 -17.37 -0.21
C ALA A 133 7.05 -16.64 0.85
N ALA A 134 5.87 -16.13 0.46
CA ALA A 134 4.95 -15.50 1.40
C ALA A 134 4.48 -16.47 2.50
N ILE A 135 4.07 -17.69 2.13
CA ILE A 135 3.66 -18.72 3.09
C ILE A 135 4.80 -19.03 4.08
N LYS A 136 6.01 -19.26 3.55
CA LYS A 136 7.20 -19.53 4.38
C LYS A 136 7.56 -18.34 5.28
N SER A 137 7.39 -17.12 4.80
CA SER A 137 7.65 -15.92 5.60
C SER A 137 6.68 -15.80 6.77
N VAL A 138 5.40 -16.13 6.57
CA VAL A 138 4.39 -16.13 7.64
C VAL A 138 4.68 -17.21 8.67
N GLU A 139 5.02 -18.44 8.23
CA GLU A 139 5.42 -19.52 9.13
C GLU A 139 6.59 -19.07 10.02
N TYR A 140 7.64 -18.53 9.41
CA TYR A 140 8.83 -18.06 10.12
C TYR A 140 8.54 -16.90 11.07
N LEU A 141 7.71 -15.93 10.65
CA LEU A 141 7.30 -14.81 11.50
C LEU A 141 6.53 -15.30 12.73
N ASN A 142 5.69 -16.32 12.60
CA ASN A 142 4.99 -16.93 13.74
C ASN A 142 5.95 -17.65 14.70
N GLU A 143 7.00 -18.30 14.19
CA GLU A 143 8.02 -18.94 15.02
C GLU A 143 8.83 -17.95 15.86
N ILE A 144 9.20 -16.79 15.26
CA ILE A 144 10.03 -15.79 15.93
C ILE A 144 9.21 -14.77 16.73
N SER A 145 7.88 -14.74 16.56
CA SER A 145 7.03 -13.79 17.26
C SER A 145 7.00 -14.08 18.75
N THR A 146 7.11 -13.02 19.55
CA THR A 146 6.92 -13.09 21.00
C THR A 146 5.47 -12.77 21.33
N PRO A 147 4.72 -13.66 21.98
CA PRO A 147 3.36 -13.38 22.38
C PRO A 147 3.34 -12.22 23.38
N VAL A 148 2.42 -11.28 23.18
CA VAL A 148 2.18 -10.16 24.11
C VAL A 148 0.95 -10.47 24.94
N ASP A 149 1.12 -10.48 26.26
CA ASP A 149 0.00 -10.61 27.19
C ASP A 149 -0.60 -9.21 27.43
N LEU A 150 -1.92 -9.08 27.23
CA LEU A 150 -2.65 -7.84 27.47
C LEU A 150 -2.71 -7.46 28.96
N SER A 151 -2.43 -8.40 29.86
CA SER A 151 -2.30 -8.13 31.29
C SER A 151 -0.94 -7.54 31.66
N ASP A 152 0.09 -7.71 30.83
CA ASP A 152 1.42 -7.11 31.04
C ASP A 152 1.48 -5.67 30.50
N ARG A 153 1.10 -4.75 31.39
CA ARG A 153 1.11 -3.32 31.06
C ARG A 153 2.51 -2.79 30.64
N ASP A 154 3.57 -3.35 31.18
CA ASP A 154 4.93 -2.90 30.87
C ASP A 154 5.35 -3.30 29.46
N SER A 155 4.94 -4.48 29.00
CA SER A 155 5.14 -4.89 27.59
C SER A 155 4.34 -4.03 26.63
N LEU A 156 3.08 -3.69 26.96
CA LEU A 156 2.26 -2.78 26.18
C LEU A 156 2.87 -1.37 26.14
N LEU A 157 3.38 -0.87 27.25
CA LEU A 157 4.08 0.43 27.31
C LEU A 157 5.33 0.44 26.44
N ARG A 158 6.14 -0.63 26.46
CA ARG A 158 7.31 -0.74 25.58
C ARG A 158 6.92 -0.74 24.11
N ALA A 159 5.88 -1.48 23.73
CA ALA A 159 5.37 -1.51 22.36
C ALA A 159 4.87 -0.13 21.92
N ALA A 160 4.03 0.53 22.73
CA ALA A 160 3.51 1.86 22.46
C ALA A 160 4.63 2.91 22.38
N THR A 161 5.63 2.86 23.29
CA THR A 161 6.79 3.75 23.26
C THR A 161 7.61 3.55 21.98
N THR A 162 7.81 2.30 21.54
CA THR A 162 8.53 2.00 20.31
C THR A 162 7.78 2.56 19.09
N SER A 163 6.48 2.40 19.04
CA SER A 163 5.63 2.95 17.97
C SER A 163 5.66 4.48 17.93
N LEU A 164 5.60 5.13 19.10
CA LEU A 164 5.65 6.60 19.24
C LEU A 164 7.08 7.17 19.10
N SER A 165 8.11 6.35 19.12
CA SER A 165 9.52 6.81 19.01
C SER A 165 9.91 7.23 17.60
N SER A 166 8.94 7.47 16.73
CA SER A 166 9.14 7.94 15.38
C SER A 166 8.87 9.44 15.26
N LYS A 167 9.76 10.16 14.57
CA LYS A 167 9.55 11.54 14.12
C LYS A 167 9.29 12.56 15.23
N VAL A 168 8.37 13.50 15.02
CA VAL A 168 8.06 14.62 15.94
C VAL A 168 7.51 14.15 17.29
N VAL A 169 6.75 13.06 17.28
CA VAL A 169 6.08 12.51 18.46
C VAL A 169 7.06 11.86 19.45
N SER A 170 8.26 11.51 18.99
CA SER A 170 9.28 10.83 19.82
C SER A 170 9.63 11.58 21.11
N GLN A 171 9.58 12.91 21.08
CA GLN A 171 9.87 13.76 22.26
C GLN A 171 8.82 13.61 23.38
N TYR A 172 7.61 13.21 23.02
CA TYR A 172 6.47 13.08 23.94
C TYR A 172 6.08 11.62 24.21
N SER A 173 6.87 10.66 23.72
CA SER A 173 6.56 9.23 23.82
C SER A 173 6.38 8.76 25.27
N SER A 174 7.18 9.31 26.20
CA SER A 174 7.08 8.97 27.63
C SER A 174 5.78 9.42 28.30
N VAL A 175 5.12 10.46 27.77
CA VAL A 175 3.86 10.98 28.26
C VAL A 175 2.69 10.34 27.53
N LEU A 176 2.82 10.19 26.21
CA LEU A 176 1.71 9.72 25.36
C LEU A 176 1.52 8.21 25.43
N ALA A 177 2.59 7.42 25.59
CA ALA A 177 2.50 5.97 25.64
C ALA A 177 1.62 5.45 26.82
N PRO A 178 1.79 5.93 28.07
CA PRO A 178 0.90 5.58 29.16
C PRO A 178 -0.55 5.95 28.90
N ILE A 179 -0.81 7.15 28.37
CA ILE A 179 -2.15 7.61 28.06
C ILE A 179 -2.81 6.71 27.00
N ALA A 180 -2.09 6.38 25.93
CA ALA A 180 -2.58 5.52 24.87
C ALA A 180 -2.91 4.11 25.39
N VAL A 181 -1.99 3.49 26.14
CA VAL A 181 -2.18 2.17 26.72
C VAL A 181 -3.37 2.14 27.69
N ASP A 182 -3.44 3.10 28.61
CA ASP A 182 -4.51 3.15 29.59
C ASP A 182 -5.89 3.42 28.95
N SER A 183 -5.91 4.22 27.87
CA SER A 183 -7.15 4.48 27.12
C SER A 183 -7.65 3.22 26.42
N VAL A 184 -6.74 2.48 25.76
CA VAL A 184 -7.11 1.24 25.06
C VAL A 184 -7.53 0.15 26.05
N LEU A 185 -6.78 -0.04 27.14
CA LEU A 185 -7.11 -1.05 28.15
C LEU A 185 -8.47 -0.84 28.81
N ARG A 186 -8.96 0.41 28.90
CA ARG A 186 -10.31 0.69 29.39
C ARG A 186 -11.42 0.27 28.42
N LEU A 187 -11.11 0.13 27.14
CA LEU A 187 -12.05 -0.26 26.09
C LEU A 187 -12.04 -1.77 25.85
N VAL A 188 -10.95 -2.46 26.22
CA VAL A 188 -10.82 -3.90 26.03
C VAL A 188 -11.66 -4.65 27.06
N ASP A 189 -12.69 -5.37 26.60
CA ASP A 189 -13.38 -6.37 27.41
C ASP A 189 -12.55 -7.66 27.42
N PRO A 190 -12.11 -8.16 28.57
CA PRO A 190 -11.30 -9.38 28.66
C PRO A 190 -12.00 -10.63 28.12
N VAL A 191 -13.31 -10.61 27.92
CA VAL A 191 -14.09 -11.73 27.38
C VAL A 191 -14.30 -11.67 25.88
N SER A 192 -14.23 -10.47 25.29
CA SER A 192 -14.53 -10.24 23.86
C SER A 192 -13.64 -9.15 23.32
N TYR A 193 -12.65 -9.51 22.48
CA TYR A 193 -11.79 -8.56 21.77
C TYR A 193 -12.50 -7.84 20.60
N THR A 194 -13.82 -7.98 20.47
CA THR A 194 -14.59 -7.55 19.29
C THR A 194 -14.73 -6.04 19.14
N HIS A 195 -14.60 -5.26 20.20
CA HIS A 195 -14.74 -3.80 20.10
C HIS A 195 -13.47 -3.07 19.70
N LEU A 196 -12.33 -3.73 19.61
CA LEU A 196 -11.14 -3.16 18.95
C LEU A 196 -11.31 -3.07 17.42
N ARG A 197 -12.31 -3.78 16.85
CA ARG A 197 -12.67 -3.72 15.42
C ARG A 197 -13.89 -2.83 15.13
N ALA A 198 -14.53 -2.24 16.13
CA ALA A 198 -15.84 -1.59 15.98
C ALA A 198 -15.83 -0.19 15.35
N HIS A 199 -14.72 0.28 14.81
CA HIS A 199 -14.66 1.57 14.10
C HIS A 199 -14.42 1.43 12.59
N GLU A 200 -14.79 0.29 12.02
CA GLU A 200 -14.82 0.08 10.57
C GLU A 200 -16.24 0.33 10.03
N THR A 201 -16.67 1.58 10.05
CA THR A 201 -17.82 2.05 9.24
C THR A 201 -17.54 3.40 8.65
#